data_326d52e8adeee74e95e74603ea4dd3a5
#
_entry.id   326d52e8adeee74e95e74603ea4dd3a5
#
_cell.length_a   1.000
_cell.length_b   1.000
_cell.length_c   1.000
_cell.angle_alpha   90.00
_cell.angle_beta   90.00
_cell.angle_gamma   90.00
#
_symmetry.space_group_name_H-M   'P 1'
#
loop_
_entity.id
_entity.type
_entity.pdbx_description
1 polymer ?
#
loop_
_entity_poly.entity_id
_entity_poly.type
_entity_poly.pdbx_seq_one_letter_code
_entity_poly.pdbx_strand_id
1 'polypeptide(L)'
;GTVTVSHKEISKLEKGEPGTRSYSANLVHSVDALILREVVAMAMHQKEVVARVTKLIENKSYQLFSNNKGKDIAMVEKLQSLYKQSGFLSDRILDYLHEGTISLLDKDTIEELKDMLDVINQMGEPFEVMTIHDCFRVLPKHVNAIRKAYIYQLYKIAKTKGKMLNFLLSQLFNMEVNFGFGKLNPEDVLSSDYALC
;
A
#
# COMPACT_ATOMS: atom_id res chain seq x y z
N GLY A 1 -8.12 -47.32 27.83
CA GLY A 1 -7.52 -46.01 27.53
C GLY A 1 -8.39 -44.92 28.13
N THR A 2 -7.81 -44.09 28.98
CA THR A 2 -8.49 -42.94 29.62
C THR A 2 -8.50 -41.80 28.63
N VAL A 3 -9.69 -41.33 28.23
CA VAL A 3 -9.85 -40.16 27.38
C VAL A 3 -9.96 -38.93 28.31
N THR A 4 -8.97 -38.08 28.31
CA THR A 4 -9.01 -36.82 29.04
C THR A 4 -9.65 -35.76 28.15
N VAL A 5 -10.86 -35.32 28.49
CA VAL A 5 -11.52 -34.21 27.83
C VAL A 5 -11.24 -32.95 28.68
N SER A 6 -10.45 -32.02 28.15
CA SER A 6 -10.26 -30.74 28.79
C SER A 6 -11.34 -29.78 28.31
N HIS A 7 -12.21 -29.35 29.20
CA HIS A 7 -13.19 -28.30 28.99
C HIS A 7 -12.53 -26.97 29.44
N LYS A 8 -12.34 -26.06 28.50
CA LYS A 8 -11.89 -24.70 28.82
C LYS A 8 -13.16 -23.87 29.05
N GLU A 9 -13.53 -23.69 30.32
CA GLU A 9 -14.54 -22.71 30.66
C GLU A 9 -13.99 -21.32 30.37
N ILE A 10 -14.69 -20.57 29.51
CA ILE A 10 -14.38 -19.15 29.32
C ILE A 10 -14.94 -18.44 30.55
N SER A 11 -14.17 -18.43 31.63
CA SER A 11 -14.48 -17.59 32.78
C SER A 11 -14.52 -16.12 32.27
N LYS A 12 -15.48 -15.37 32.82
CA LYS A 12 -15.59 -13.92 32.62
C LYS A 12 -14.19 -13.34 32.57
N LEU A 13 -13.90 -12.60 31.47
CA LEU A 13 -12.68 -11.83 31.29
C LEU A 13 -12.16 -11.40 32.64
N GLU A 14 -11.12 -12.09 33.13
CA GLU A 14 -10.34 -11.54 34.22
C GLU A 14 -10.04 -10.11 33.84
N LYS A 15 -10.12 -9.20 34.78
CA LYS A 15 -9.61 -7.82 34.62
C LYS A 15 -8.08 -7.89 34.53
N GLY A 16 -7.59 -8.76 33.67
CA GLY A 16 -6.24 -8.83 33.20
C GLY A 16 -6.07 -7.76 32.15
N GLU A 17 -4.90 -7.22 32.04
CA GLU A 17 -4.49 -6.20 31.08
C GLU A 17 -5.18 -6.43 29.73
N PRO A 18 -5.97 -5.47 29.23
CA PRO A 18 -6.58 -5.61 27.93
C PRO A 18 -5.47 -5.93 26.96
N GLY A 19 -5.72 -6.80 26.00
CA GLY A 19 -4.73 -7.37 25.09
C GLY A 19 -4.02 -6.34 24.20
N THR A 20 -3.35 -5.39 24.84
CA THR A 20 -2.54 -4.33 24.19
C THR A 20 -1.51 -4.94 23.24
N ARG A 21 -1.00 -6.13 23.56
CA ARG A 21 -0.11 -6.90 22.68
C ARG A 21 -0.79 -7.35 21.37
N SER A 22 -2.09 -7.67 21.43
CA SER A 22 -2.82 -8.07 20.22
C SER A 22 -3.10 -6.88 19.29
N TYR A 23 -3.31 -5.68 19.82
CA TYR A 23 -3.52 -4.49 18.99
C TYR A 23 -2.26 -4.10 18.21
N SER A 24 -1.10 -4.08 18.87
CA SER A 24 0.16 -3.77 18.20
C SER A 24 0.52 -4.83 17.14
N ALA A 25 0.34 -6.12 17.46
CA ALA A 25 0.56 -7.19 16.50
C ALA A 25 -0.39 -7.07 15.29
N ASN A 26 -1.67 -6.81 15.53
CA ASN A 26 -2.65 -6.65 14.46
C ASN A 26 -2.37 -5.41 13.59
N LEU A 27 -1.86 -4.33 14.18
CA LEU A 27 -1.45 -3.14 13.42
C LEU A 27 -0.28 -3.46 12.49
N VAL A 28 0.76 -4.14 13.00
CA VAL A 28 1.90 -4.58 12.18
C VAL A 28 1.44 -5.50 11.06
N HIS A 29 0.65 -6.54 11.38
CA HIS A 29 0.09 -7.45 10.36
C HIS A 29 -0.77 -6.73 9.32
N SER A 30 -1.46 -5.65 9.69
CA SER A 30 -2.24 -4.85 8.75
C SER A 30 -1.35 -4.10 7.76
N VAL A 31 -0.21 -3.59 8.23
CA VAL A 31 0.79 -2.94 7.38
C VAL A 31 1.46 -3.96 6.47
N ASP A 32 1.85 -5.13 6.99
CA ASP A 32 2.42 -6.22 6.18
C ASP A 32 1.45 -6.67 5.09
N ALA A 33 0.17 -6.84 5.42
CA ALA A 33 -0.87 -7.18 4.46
C ALA A 33 -1.09 -6.08 3.40
N LEU A 34 -0.91 -4.81 3.76
CA LEU A 34 -0.94 -3.71 2.80
C LEU A 34 0.24 -3.82 1.83
N ILE A 35 1.47 -3.95 2.35
CA ILE A 35 2.68 -4.09 1.53
C ILE A 35 2.53 -5.26 0.56
N LEU A 36 2.09 -6.42 1.06
CA LEU A 36 1.89 -7.61 0.24
C LEU A 36 0.93 -7.34 -0.92
N ARG A 37 -0.20 -6.71 -0.66
CA ARG A 37 -1.19 -6.39 -1.70
C ARG A 37 -0.67 -5.42 -2.75
N GLU A 38 0.03 -4.38 -2.32
CA GLU A 38 0.62 -3.38 -3.23
C GLU A 38 1.74 -4.01 -4.08
N VAL A 39 2.61 -4.84 -3.47
CA VAL A 39 3.67 -5.57 -4.22
C VAL A 39 3.07 -6.49 -5.28
N VAL A 40 2.01 -7.24 -4.94
CA VAL A 40 1.31 -8.10 -5.90
C VAL A 40 0.67 -7.28 -7.02
N ALA A 41 0.03 -6.15 -6.67
CA ALA A 41 -0.58 -5.26 -7.66
C ALA A 41 0.47 -4.69 -8.63
N MET A 42 1.64 -4.29 -8.13
CA MET A 42 2.74 -3.84 -8.98
C MET A 42 3.27 -4.95 -9.89
N ALA A 43 3.45 -6.17 -9.36
CA ALA A 43 3.99 -7.28 -10.14
C ALA A 43 3.03 -7.79 -11.22
N MET A 44 1.73 -7.79 -10.92
CA MET A 44 0.66 -8.28 -11.80
C MET A 44 -0.07 -7.14 -12.53
N HIS A 45 0.57 -6.00 -12.69
CA HIS A 45 -0.04 -4.82 -13.30
C HIS A 45 -0.56 -5.10 -14.72
N GLN A 46 -1.61 -4.39 -15.12
CA GLN A 46 -2.12 -4.43 -16.49
C GLN A 46 -1.34 -3.43 -17.35
N LYS A 47 -0.62 -3.91 -18.35
CA LYS A 47 0.20 -3.06 -19.24
C LYS A 47 -0.59 -1.94 -19.89
N GLU A 48 -1.82 -2.24 -20.31
CA GLU A 48 -2.70 -1.28 -20.96
C GLU A 48 -3.07 -0.13 -20.01
N VAL A 49 -3.26 -0.45 -18.73
CA VAL A 49 -3.54 0.55 -17.68
C VAL A 49 -2.31 1.43 -17.46
N VAL A 50 -1.15 0.83 -17.26
CA VAL A 50 0.11 1.55 -17.06
C VAL A 50 0.42 2.45 -18.27
N ALA A 51 0.35 1.91 -19.49
CA ALA A 51 0.60 2.67 -20.72
C ALA A 51 -0.40 3.82 -20.90
N ARG A 52 -1.68 3.60 -20.58
CA ARG A 52 -2.72 4.63 -20.61
C ARG A 52 -2.41 5.77 -19.64
N VAL A 53 -2.14 5.45 -18.38
CA VAL A 53 -1.90 6.45 -17.33
C VAL A 53 -0.62 7.23 -17.62
N THR A 54 0.45 6.56 -18.08
CA THR A 54 1.69 7.22 -18.48
C THR A 54 1.42 8.27 -19.57
N LYS A 55 0.70 7.90 -20.63
CA LYS A 55 0.33 8.83 -21.72
C LYS A 55 -0.52 10.00 -21.23
N LEU A 56 -1.45 9.76 -20.32
CA LEU A 56 -2.29 10.82 -19.74
C LEU A 56 -1.46 11.85 -18.98
N ILE A 57 -0.47 11.39 -18.20
CA ILE A 57 0.42 12.26 -17.44
C ILE A 57 1.35 13.05 -18.37
N GLU A 58 1.92 12.41 -19.39
CA GLU A 58 2.83 13.04 -20.35
C GLU A 58 2.15 14.10 -21.20
N ASN A 59 0.97 13.81 -21.73
CA ASN A 59 0.28 14.67 -22.68
C ASN A 59 -0.37 15.90 -22.05
N LYS A 60 -0.45 15.97 -20.71
CA LYS A 60 -1.14 17.05 -19.98
C LYS A 60 -2.52 17.42 -20.54
N SER A 61 -3.12 16.52 -21.32
CA SER A 61 -4.42 16.73 -21.98
C SER A 61 -5.54 16.45 -21.00
N TYR A 62 -5.76 17.38 -20.10
CA TYR A 62 -6.89 17.34 -19.14
C TYR A 62 -8.14 17.92 -19.83
N GLN A 63 -8.71 17.20 -20.79
CA GLN A 63 -10.02 17.56 -21.29
C GLN A 63 -11.09 16.94 -20.39
N LEU A 64 -11.96 17.77 -19.88
CA LEU A 64 -13.17 17.37 -19.16
C LEU A 64 -14.11 16.62 -20.11
N PHE A 65 -13.99 15.32 -20.20
CA PHE A 65 -14.92 14.51 -20.94
C PHE A 65 -16.11 14.11 -20.06
N SER A 66 -17.31 14.36 -20.55
CA SER A 66 -18.57 14.19 -19.83
C SER A 66 -19.07 12.73 -19.66
N ASN A 67 -18.29 11.74 -20.03
CA ASN A 67 -18.64 10.32 -19.89
C ASN A 67 -18.07 9.66 -18.63
N ASN A 68 -18.00 10.42 -17.54
CA ASN A 68 -17.45 9.94 -16.28
C ASN A 68 -18.42 8.96 -15.60
N LYS A 69 -17.95 7.75 -15.38
CA LYS A 69 -18.61 6.85 -14.45
C LYS A 69 -18.44 7.43 -13.05
N GLY A 70 -19.50 7.92 -12.44
CA GLY A 70 -19.48 8.57 -11.12
C GLY A 70 -18.81 7.73 -10.02
N LYS A 71 -18.76 6.40 -10.20
CA LYS A 71 -18.06 5.47 -9.31
C LYS A 71 -16.54 5.63 -9.35
N ASP A 72 -15.95 5.86 -10.53
CA ASP A 72 -14.50 6.02 -10.67
C ASP A 72 -14.05 7.37 -10.09
N ILE A 73 -14.83 8.42 -10.29
CA ILE A 73 -14.60 9.74 -9.68
C ILE A 73 -14.55 9.60 -8.16
N ALA A 74 -15.59 9.01 -7.56
CA ALA A 74 -15.67 8.84 -6.11
C ALA A 74 -14.50 8.01 -5.55
N MET A 75 -14.02 7.02 -6.32
CA MET A 75 -12.89 6.20 -5.91
C MET A 75 -11.57 6.97 -5.98
N VAL A 76 -11.33 7.74 -7.04
CA VAL A 76 -10.13 8.58 -7.18
C VAL A 76 -10.09 9.63 -6.08
N GLU A 77 -11.19 10.33 -5.82
CA GLU A 77 -11.29 11.32 -4.73
C GLU A 77 -11.01 10.67 -3.37
N LYS A 78 -11.57 9.48 -3.11
CA LYS A 78 -11.34 8.74 -1.88
C LYS A 78 -9.87 8.36 -1.72
N LEU A 79 -9.24 7.78 -2.75
CA LEU A 79 -7.83 7.36 -2.70
C LEU A 79 -6.89 8.56 -2.53
N GLN A 80 -7.17 9.68 -3.22
CA GLN A 80 -6.43 10.91 -3.04
C GLN A 80 -6.61 11.51 -1.63
N SER A 81 -7.82 11.46 -1.09
CA SER A 81 -8.08 11.91 0.28
C SER A 81 -7.32 11.06 1.30
N LEU A 82 -7.30 9.73 1.12
CA LEU A 82 -6.53 8.83 1.97
C LEU A 82 -5.02 9.10 1.86
N TYR A 83 -4.51 9.37 0.65
CA TYR A 83 -3.12 9.78 0.45
C TYR A 83 -2.80 11.07 1.22
N LYS A 84 -3.65 12.08 1.13
CA LYS A 84 -3.46 13.35 1.89
C LYS A 84 -3.43 13.14 3.40
N GLN A 85 -4.20 12.20 3.92
CA GLN A 85 -4.28 11.89 5.34
C GLN A 85 -3.13 11.01 5.83
N SER A 86 -2.78 9.98 5.06
CA SER A 86 -1.78 8.97 5.46
C SER A 86 -0.38 9.24 4.91
N GLY A 87 -0.26 9.99 3.82
CA GLY A 87 0.98 10.13 3.04
C GLY A 87 1.31 8.92 2.18
N PHE A 88 0.43 7.89 2.13
CA PHE A 88 0.62 6.67 1.35
C PHE A 88 -0.40 6.57 0.22
N LEU A 89 0.07 6.61 -1.02
CA LEU A 89 -0.76 6.43 -2.22
C LEU A 89 -0.81 4.95 -2.60
N SER A 90 -2.02 4.37 -2.64
CA SER A 90 -2.19 2.98 -3.09
C SER A 90 -2.10 2.86 -4.61
N ASP A 91 -1.43 1.81 -5.08
CA ASP A 91 -1.23 1.52 -6.51
C ASP A 91 -2.58 1.23 -7.22
N ARG A 92 -3.62 0.89 -6.44
CA ARG A 92 -4.99 0.69 -6.94
C ARG A 92 -5.60 1.93 -7.60
N ILE A 93 -5.06 3.12 -7.39
CA ILE A 93 -5.55 4.34 -8.04
C ILE A 93 -5.43 4.23 -9.57
N LEU A 94 -4.43 3.50 -10.07
CA LEU A 94 -4.19 3.31 -11.51
C LEU A 94 -5.41 2.72 -12.24
N ASP A 95 -6.16 1.83 -11.60
CA ASP A 95 -7.33 1.16 -12.18
C ASP A 95 -8.47 2.14 -12.51
N TYR A 96 -8.55 3.26 -11.79
CA TYR A 96 -9.61 4.27 -11.89
C TYR A 96 -9.20 5.51 -12.68
N LEU A 97 -7.91 5.57 -13.14
CA LEU A 97 -7.42 6.73 -13.88
C LEU A 97 -7.71 6.59 -15.38
N HIS A 98 -8.40 7.57 -15.90
CA HIS A 98 -8.69 7.76 -17.33
C HIS A 98 -8.81 9.27 -17.62
N GLU A 99 -9.06 9.64 -18.86
CA GLU A 99 -9.11 11.03 -19.31
C GLU A 99 -10.03 11.92 -18.47
N GLY A 100 -11.15 11.37 -17.98
CA GLY A 100 -12.11 12.11 -17.18
C GLY A 100 -11.79 12.19 -15.68
N THR A 101 -10.86 11.39 -15.16
CA THR A 101 -10.54 11.37 -13.72
C THR A 101 -9.15 11.92 -13.40
N ILE A 102 -8.23 11.92 -14.37
CA ILE A 102 -6.86 12.41 -14.19
C ILE A 102 -6.82 13.89 -13.76
N SER A 103 -7.78 14.70 -14.23
CA SER A 103 -7.90 16.12 -13.90
C SER A 103 -8.30 16.41 -12.44
N LEU A 104 -8.76 15.38 -11.70
CA LEU A 104 -9.10 15.49 -10.28
C LEU A 104 -7.86 15.44 -9.38
N LEU A 105 -6.73 14.98 -9.92
CA LEU A 105 -5.51 14.80 -9.15
C LEU A 105 -4.79 16.13 -8.96
N ASP A 106 -4.33 16.36 -7.74
CA ASP A 106 -3.43 17.47 -7.46
C ASP A 106 -1.97 17.16 -7.88
N LYS A 107 -1.16 18.18 -7.83
CA LYS A 107 0.24 18.10 -8.28
C LYS A 107 1.04 17.04 -7.51
N ASP A 108 0.88 17.00 -6.19
CA ASP A 108 1.64 16.09 -5.32
C ASP A 108 1.26 14.63 -5.61
N THR A 109 -0.03 14.35 -5.84
CA THR A 109 -0.50 13.01 -6.23
C THR A 109 0.03 12.61 -7.61
N ILE A 110 0.14 13.56 -8.56
CA ILE A 110 0.70 13.29 -9.89
C ILE A 110 2.21 12.99 -9.79
N GLU A 111 2.96 13.69 -8.95
CA GLU A 111 4.38 13.40 -8.73
C GLU A 111 4.57 12.00 -8.13
N GLU A 112 3.81 11.63 -7.12
CA GLU A 112 3.85 10.29 -6.53
C GLU A 112 3.46 9.18 -7.53
N LEU A 113 2.48 9.47 -8.42
CA LEU A 113 2.13 8.56 -9.51
C LEU A 113 3.26 8.35 -10.52
N LYS A 114 4.02 9.39 -10.83
CA LYS A 114 5.18 9.26 -11.73
C LYS A 114 6.23 8.33 -11.13
N ASP A 115 6.59 8.56 -9.86
CA ASP A 115 7.54 7.70 -9.14
C ASP A 115 7.08 6.23 -9.17
N MET A 116 5.79 6.00 -8.94
CA MET A 116 5.18 4.67 -8.98
C MET A 116 5.27 4.04 -10.37
N LEU A 117 4.91 4.76 -11.42
CA LEU A 117 4.97 4.29 -12.80
C LEU A 117 6.41 4.00 -13.24
N ASP A 118 7.36 4.81 -12.83
CA ASP A 118 8.77 4.60 -13.11
C ASP A 118 9.28 3.28 -12.52
N VAL A 119 8.89 2.98 -11.27
CA VAL A 119 9.23 1.69 -10.64
C VAL A 119 8.56 0.52 -11.36
N ILE A 120 7.27 0.61 -11.70
CA ILE A 120 6.56 -0.43 -12.45
C ILE A 120 7.24 -0.67 -13.81
N ASN A 121 7.58 0.37 -14.54
CA ASN A 121 8.28 0.26 -15.82
C ASN A 121 9.68 -0.37 -15.68
N GLN A 122 10.40 -0.09 -14.60
CA GLN A 122 11.68 -0.72 -14.31
C GLN A 122 11.57 -2.20 -13.92
N MET A 123 10.42 -2.65 -13.45
CA MET A 123 10.17 -4.08 -13.18
C MET A 123 10.00 -4.88 -14.48
N GLY A 124 9.65 -4.20 -15.58
CA GLY A 124 9.46 -4.79 -16.91
C GLY A 124 8.08 -5.42 -17.09
N GLU A 125 8.04 -6.61 -17.71
CA GLU A 125 6.79 -7.31 -17.99
C GLU A 125 6.09 -7.76 -16.71
N PRO A 126 4.74 -7.69 -16.65
CA PRO A 126 4.00 -8.24 -15.53
C PRO A 126 4.24 -9.74 -15.38
N PHE A 127 4.25 -10.21 -14.17
CA PHE A 127 4.49 -11.61 -13.84
C PHE A 127 3.66 -12.08 -12.66
N GLU A 128 3.37 -13.38 -12.65
CA GLU A 128 2.60 -14.00 -11.57
C GLU A 128 3.41 -14.06 -10.28
N VAL A 129 2.74 -13.76 -9.18
CA VAL A 129 3.26 -13.86 -7.82
C VAL A 129 2.34 -14.77 -7.02
N MET A 130 2.92 -15.80 -6.43
CA MET A 130 2.23 -16.63 -5.46
C MET A 130 2.60 -16.16 -4.05
N THR A 131 1.62 -15.88 -3.23
CA THR A 131 1.84 -15.52 -1.82
C THR A 131 1.46 -16.69 -0.92
N ILE A 132 2.35 -17.01 0.02
CA ILE A 132 2.10 -18.01 1.06
C ILE A 132 2.45 -17.35 2.38
N HIS A 133 1.43 -17.01 3.17
CA HIS A 133 1.57 -16.16 4.35
C HIS A 133 2.24 -14.82 3.99
N ASP A 134 3.41 -14.54 4.53
CA ASP A 134 4.23 -13.35 4.31
C ASP A 134 5.32 -13.54 3.23
N CYS A 135 5.37 -14.73 2.62
CA CYS A 135 6.38 -15.07 1.62
C CYS A 135 5.86 -14.87 0.19
N PHE A 136 6.74 -14.33 -0.67
CA PHE A 136 6.50 -14.23 -2.11
C PHE A 136 7.22 -15.36 -2.85
N ARG A 137 6.53 -16.01 -3.78
CA ARG A 137 7.12 -16.99 -4.70
C ARG A 137 6.96 -16.49 -6.12
N VAL A 138 8.07 -16.38 -6.81
CA VAL A 138 8.14 -15.96 -8.21
C VAL A 138 9.14 -16.85 -8.97
N LEU A 139 9.06 -16.83 -10.30
CA LEU A 139 10.10 -17.47 -11.09
C LEU A 139 11.45 -16.78 -10.87
N PRO A 140 12.59 -17.49 -10.93
CA PRO A 140 13.91 -16.94 -10.63
C PRO A 140 14.24 -15.66 -11.41
N LYS A 141 13.79 -15.54 -12.66
CA LYS A 141 14.00 -14.34 -13.50
C LYS A 141 13.34 -13.07 -12.95
N HIS A 142 12.35 -13.21 -12.07
CA HIS A 142 11.59 -12.07 -11.50
C HIS A 142 11.97 -11.71 -10.06
N VAL A 143 12.94 -12.42 -9.46
CA VAL A 143 13.34 -12.18 -8.07
C VAL A 143 13.79 -10.74 -7.84
N ASN A 144 14.60 -10.18 -8.75
CA ASN A 144 15.03 -8.78 -8.61
C ASN A 144 13.89 -7.78 -8.79
N ALA A 145 12.91 -8.08 -9.63
CA ALA A 145 11.75 -7.21 -9.83
C ALA A 145 10.85 -7.19 -8.59
N ILE A 146 10.56 -8.35 -7.98
CA ILE A 146 9.75 -8.41 -6.77
C ILE A 146 10.45 -7.74 -5.58
N ARG A 147 11.78 -7.88 -5.46
CA ARG A 147 12.58 -7.18 -4.44
C ARG A 147 12.48 -5.66 -4.60
N LYS A 148 12.58 -5.14 -5.83
CA LYS A 148 12.40 -3.70 -6.10
C LYS A 148 11.01 -3.23 -5.68
N ALA A 149 9.95 -3.96 -6.04
CA ALA A 149 8.59 -3.62 -5.64
C ALA A 149 8.45 -3.57 -4.11
N TYR A 150 8.98 -4.56 -3.40
CA TYR A 150 8.92 -4.62 -1.95
C TYR A 150 9.68 -3.46 -1.29
N ILE A 151 10.92 -3.22 -1.71
CA ILE A 151 11.73 -2.09 -1.23
C ILE A 151 11.02 -0.76 -1.48
N TYR A 152 10.41 -0.60 -2.64
CA TYR A 152 9.66 0.62 -2.97
C TYR A 152 8.45 0.81 -2.05
N GLN A 153 7.69 -0.23 -1.73
CA GLN A 153 6.58 -0.12 -0.80
C GLN A 153 7.05 0.24 0.62
N LEU A 154 8.16 -0.33 1.09
CA LEU A 154 8.79 0.07 2.36
C LEU A 154 9.25 1.54 2.32
N TYR A 155 9.86 1.96 1.21
CA TYR A 155 10.25 3.36 1.01
C TYR A 155 9.05 4.30 1.08
N LYS A 156 7.94 3.98 0.40
CA LYS A 156 6.70 4.76 0.49
C LYS A 156 6.25 4.93 1.94
N ILE A 157 6.27 3.86 2.74
CA ILE A 157 5.91 3.91 4.16
C ILE A 157 6.89 4.80 4.94
N ALA A 158 8.19 4.62 4.75
CA ALA A 158 9.22 5.44 5.38
C ALA A 158 9.08 6.94 5.02
N LYS A 159 8.77 7.23 3.75
CA LYS A 159 8.53 8.59 3.23
C LYS A 159 7.38 9.30 3.95
N THR A 160 6.40 8.55 4.48
CA THR A 160 5.31 9.15 5.25
C THR A 160 5.78 9.78 6.57
N LYS A 161 7.00 9.47 7.04
CA LYS A 161 7.57 9.94 8.33
C LYS A 161 6.58 9.77 9.48
N GLY A 162 5.90 8.60 9.49
CA GLY A 162 4.94 8.21 10.50
C GLY A 162 3.53 8.76 10.36
N LYS A 163 3.27 9.61 9.39
CA LYS A 163 1.92 10.13 9.12
C LYS A 163 0.92 8.99 8.90
N MET A 164 1.33 7.94 8.18
CA MET A 164 0.52 6.74 7.96
C MET A 164 0.18 6.03 9.28
N LEU A 165 1.15 5.84 10.18
CA LEU A 165 0.91 5.19 11.47
C LEU A 165 -0.02 6.02 12.34
N ASN A 166 0.20 7.34 12.42
CA ASN A 166 -0.68 8.24 13.16
C ASN A 166 -2.12 8.18 12.62
N PHE A 167 -2.27 8.16 11.29
CA PHE A 167 -3.58 8.01 10.66
C PHE A 167 -4.25 6.69 11.05
N LEU A 168 -3.54 5.55 10.95
CA LEU A 168 -4.09 4.23 11.31
C LEU A 168 -4.48 4.15 12.78
N LEU A 169 -3.64 4.66 13.67
CA LEU A 169 -3.93 4.69 15.11
C LEU A 169 -5.09 5.62 15.44
N SER A 170 -5.19 6.77 14.77
CA SER A 170 -6.31 7.68 14.95
C SER A 170 -7.64 7.05 14.53
N GLN A 171 -7.63 6.27 13.45
CA GLN A 171 -8.81 5.50 13.02
C GLN A 171 -9.15 4.38 14.02
N LEU A 172 -8.14 3.68 14.52
CA LEU A 172 -8.33 2.55 15.44
C LEU A 172 -8.92 2.99 16.79
N PHE A 173 -8.41 4.10 17.32
CA PHE A 173 -8.80 4.59 18.63
C PHE A 173 -9.90 5.66 18.60
N ASN A 174 -10.32 6.06 17.40
CA ASN A 174 -11.29 7.15 17.18
C ASN A 174 -10.91 8.44 17.95
N MET A 175 -9.62 8.76 17.94
CA MET A 175 -9.04 9.94 18.56
C MET A 175 -7.83 10.40 17.78
N GLU A 176 -7.50 11.69 17.86
CA GLU A 176 -6.30 12.21 17.22
C GLU A 176 -5.05 11.63 17.89
N VAL A 177 -4.19 11.01 17.08
CA VAL A 177 -2.91 10.45 17.53
C VAL A 177 -1.80 11.14 16.77
N ASN A 178 -0.80 11.64 17.50
CA ASN A 178 0.35 12.32 16.92
C ASN A 178 1.62 11.91 17.66
N PHE A 179 2.26 10.84 17.17
CA PHE A 179 3.57 10.42 17.67
C PHE A 179 4.68 11.05 16.82
N GLY A 180 5.73 11.50 17.47
CA GLY A 180 6.97 11.89 16.81
C GLY A 180 7.73 10.65 16.31
N PHE A 181 8.37 10.78 15.17
CA PHE A 181 9.17 9.72 14.57
C PHE A 181 10.65 10.06 14.61
N GLY A 182 11.47 8.98 14.60
CA GLY A 182 12.92 9.10 14.62
C GLY A 182 13.48 9.76 13.34
N LYS A 183 14.81 9.90 13.29
CA LYS A 183 15.54 10.58 12.21
C LYS A 183 15.87 9.62 11.05
N LEU A 184 15.05 8.61 10.77
CA LEU A 184 15.27 7.72 9.64
C LEU A 184 15.20 8.52 8.34
N ASN A 185 16.24 8.41 7.50
CA ASN A 185 16.19 8.91 6.14
C ASN A 185 15.50 7.85 5.26
N PRO A 186 14.36 8.19 4.62
CA PRO A 186 13.66 7.22 3.77
C PRO A 186 14.52 6.65 2.64
N GLU A 187 15.46 7.42 2.10
CA GLU A 187 16.35 7.00 1.01
C GLU A 187 17.24 5.82 1.40
N ASP A 188 17.55 5.65 2.70
CA ASP A 188 18.34 4.53 3.18
C ASP A 188 17.63 3.18 2.96
N VAL A 189 16.30 3.21 2.85
CA VAL A 189 15.50 2.01 2.54
C VAL A 189 15.76 1.53 1.12
N LEU A 190 15.94 2.45 0.16
CA LEU A 190 16.18 2.11 -1.25
C LEU A 190 17.52 1.41 -1.46
N SER A 191 18.51 1.67 -0.61
CA SER A 191 19.84 1.08 -0.66
C SER A 191 19.98 -0.19 0.19
N SER A 192 18.92 -0.65 0.84
CA SER A 192 18.95 -1.80 1.75
C SER A 192 19.05 -3.12 0.99
N ASP A 193 20.08 -3.93 1.31
CA ASP A 193 20.24 -5.29 0.80
C ASP A 193 19.36 -6.33 1.52
N TYR A 194 18.78 -5.98 2.66
CA TYR A 194 18.07 -6.89 3.57
C TYR A 194 16.53 -6.72 3.54
N ALA A 195 15.97 -6.09 2.52
CA ALA A 195 14.54 -5.86 2.46
C ALA A 195 13.71 -7.15 2.28
N LEU A 196 14.32 -8.20 1.74
CA LEU A 196 13.76 -9.55 1.64
C LEU A 196 14.85 -10.57 1.97
N CYS A 197 14.62 -11.37 2.96
CA CYS A 197 15.43 -12.57 3.29
C CYS A 197 14.93 -13.78 2.52
#